data_b87d395c460031975c3e189ffcd0efe6
#
_entry.id   b87d395c460031975c3e189ffcd0efe6
#
_cell.length_a   1.000
_cell.length_b   1.000
_cell.length_c   1.000
_cell.angle_alpha   90.00
_cell.angle_beta   90.00
_cell.angle_gamma   90.00
#
_symmetry.space_group_name_H-M   'P 1'
#
loop_
_entity.id
_entity.type
_entity.pdbx_description
1 polymer ?
#
loop_
_entity_poly.entity_id
_entity_poly.type
_entity_poly.pdbx_seq_one_letter_code
_entity_poly.pdbx_strand_id
1 'polypeptide(L)'
;MKCFVTGASGFIGANLVHELNARGHEVKALLRRASDLRGLEDATFERVDGDVSDKEKLQSEMRGCDWCFHVAASYHLWLRDYQPMYAANVEGTRHVLEAAGNAGCSRIVYTSTVGCIGLPGKNSGIRNQESGLIPTDEAAPVSEAQMSNHYKISKWRAEVVARELAAKGLPVVIVNPSAPIGPRDVKPTPTGQVIVDFLNRQMPAYLDTGLNWVHVRDVAIGHILAAEKGRVGERYILGNAEGNWTMKQALDVLEKITGIPAPKFRVPHFVALLAAHVDESFSNFSGKPPKAPLAGVRMAKYKMFFNPAKAIRELGLPQTPPEQALQDAVEWFRAHGYVKNEI
;
A
#
# COMPACT_ATOMS: atom_id res chain seq x y z
N MET A 1 -14.06 20.15 5.34
CA MET A 1 -14.27 19.07 6.32
C MET A 1 -13.04 18.99 7.19
N LYS A 2 -13.19 18.64 8.47
CA LYS A 2 -12.08 18.33 9.37
C LYS A 2 -11.80 16.81 9.34
N CYS A 3 -10.59 16.43 8.94
CA CYS A 3 -10.22 15.05 8.66
C CYS A 3 -9.18 14.55 9.68
N PHE A 4 -9.44 13.41 10.32
CA PHE A 4 -8.45 12.73 11.14
C PHE A 4 -7.71 11.69 10.32
N VAL A 5 -6.37 11.77 10.27
CA VAL A 5 -5.54 10.88 9.45
C VAL A 5 -4.55 10.13 10.33
N THR A 6 -4.62 8.81 10.36
CA THR A 6 -3.57 7.96 10.93
C THR A 6 -2.62 7.51 9.84
N GLY A 7 -1.34 7.34 10.18
CA GLY A 7 -0.33 6.96 9.17
C GLY A 7 0.05 8.09 8.20
N ALA A 8 -0.21 9.35 8.58
CA ALA A 8 0.05 10.53 7.77
C ALA A 8 1.51 10.67 7.31
N SER A 9 2.50 10.22 8.09
CA SER A 9 3.92 10.24 7.72
C SER A 9 4.35 9.08 6.78
N GLY A 10 3.44 8.16 6.46
CA GLY A 10 3.71 7.09 5.50
C GLY A 10 3.49 7.53 4.06
N PHE A 11 3.92 6.73 3.09
CA PHE A 11 3.87 7.05 1.66
C PHE A 11 2.48 7.47 1.17
N ILE A 12 1.46 6.61 1.36
CA ILE A 12 0.07 6.94 0.98
C ILE A 12 -0.47 8.08 1.86
N GLY A 13 -0.22 8.03 3.17
CA GLY A 13 -0.75 9.01 4.12
C GLY A 13 -0.24 10.43 3.85
N ALA A 14 1.03 10.59 3.53
CA ALA A 14 1.61 11.89 3.19
C ALA A 14 0.94 12.49 1.93
N ASN A 15 0.83 11.68 0.87
CA ASN A 15 0.14 12.11 -0.35
C ASN A 15 -1.34 12.42 -0.10
N LEU A 16 -2.02 11.67 0.80
CA LEU A 16 -3.39 11.95 1.18
C LEU A 16 -3.52 13.30 1.92
N VAL A 17 -2.60 13.62 2.84
CA VAL A 17 -2.60 14.92 3.53
C VAL A 17 -2.46 16.07 2.54
N HIS A 18 -1.53 15.97 1.59
CA HIS A 18 -1.38 16.98 0.53
C HIS A 18 -2.64 17.14 -0.34
N GLU A 19 -3.29 16.04 -0.73
CA GLU A 19 -4.53 16.10 -1.53
C GLU A 19 -5.72 16.64 -0.72
N LEU A 20 -5.81 16.36 0.59
CA LEU A 20 -6.80 16.95 1.48
C LEU A 20 -6.59 18.47 1.60
N ASN A 21 -5.35 18.93 1.79
CA ASN A 21 -5.03 20.36 1.84
C ASN A 21 -5.35 21.07 0.52
N ALA A 22 -4.99 20.49 -0.62
CA ALA A 22 -5.29 21.04 -1.95
C ALA A 22 -6.79 21.25 -2.19
N ARG A 23 -7.65 20.49 -1.48
CA ARG A 23 -9.12 20.60 -1.52
C ARG A 23 -9.70 21.44 -0.39
N GLY A 24 -8.86 22.10 0.41
CA GLY A 24 -9.29 22.99 1.49
C GLY A 24 -9.84 22.26 2.73
N HIS A 25 -9.47 20.98 2.93
CA HIS A 25 -9.82 20.26 4.14
C HIS A 25 -8.79 20.53 5.26
N GLU A 26 -9.28 20.66 6.50
CA GLU A 26 -8.44 20.70 7.69
C GLU A 26 -8.00 19.29 8.07
N VAL A 27 -6.72 19.11 8.43
CA VAL A 27 -6.17 17.80 8.75
C VAL A 27 -5.64 17.78 10.18
N LYS A 28 -6.09 16.78 10.97
CA LYS A 28 -5.45 16.33 12.22
C LYS A 28 -4.68 15.05 11.92
N ALA A 29 -3.36 15.06 12.07
CA ALA A 29 -2.48 13.95 11.75
C ALA A 29 -1.99 13.25 13.02
N LEU A 30 -2.38 11.97 13.23
CA LEU A 30 -1.82 11.14 14.30
C LEU A 30 -0.40 10.70 13.92
N LEU A 31 0.56 11.11 14.72
CA LEU A 31 1.99 10.90 14.48
C LEU A 31 2.66 10.36 15.75
N ARG A 32 3.57 9.42 15.59
CA ARG A 32 4.48 9.01 16.67
C ARG A 32 5.60 10.03 16.82
N ARG A 33 6.18 10.18 17.99
CA ARG A 33 7.30 11.14 18.23
C ARG A 33 8.46 10.95 17.25
N ALA A 34 8.77 9.71 16.88
CA ALA A 34 9.84 9.36 15.95
C ALA A 34 9.39 9.29 14.48
N SER A 35 8.22 9.83 14.13
CA SER A 35 7.75 9.86 12.74
C SER A 35 8.66 10.75 11.89
N ASP A 36 9.04 10.24 10.71
CA ASP A 36 9.75 11.01 9.70
C ASP A 36 8.74 11.91 8.96
N LEU A 37 8.97 13.22 9.00
CA LEU A 37 8.04 14.21 8.46
C LEU A 37 8.42 14.73 7.06
N ARG A 38 9.52 14.25 6.46
CA ARG A 38 9.95 14.72 5.13
C ARG A 38 8.88 14.58 4.05
N GLY A 39 8.01 13.56 4.14
CA GLY A 39 6.87 13.42 3.22
C GLY A 39 5.75 14.43 3.44
N LEU A 40 5.76 15.15 4.58
CA LEU A 40 4.77 16.16 4.96
C LEU A 40 5.32 17.59 4.86
N GLU A 41 6.49 17.78 4.27
CA GLU A 41 7.01 19.12 3.95
C GLU A 41 5.96 19.86 3.11
N ASP A 42 5.74 21.14 3.42
CA ASP A 42 4.74 22.02 2.79
C ASP A 42 3.26 21.61 3.02
N ALA A 43 2.98 20.59 3.81
CA ALA A 43 1.61 20.25 4.20
C ALA A 43 1.17 20.98 5.47
N THR A 44 -0.10 21.37 5.51
CA THR A 44 -0.71 22.01 6.68
C THR A 44 -1.52 20.98 7.47
N PHE A 45 -1.19 20.80 8.75
CA PHE A 45 -1.93 19.89 9.63
C PHE A 45 -1.76 20.21 11.11
N GLU A 46 -2.76 19.88 11.89
CA GLU A 46 -2.68 19.84 13.35
C GLU A 46 -2.01 18.53 13.76
N ARG A 47 -0.87 18.59 14.46
CA ARG A 47 -0.16 17.41 14.93
C ARG A 47 -0.81 16.85 16.19
N VAL A 48 -1.12 15.55 16.16
CA VAL A 48 -1.53 14.77 17.33
C VAL A 48 -0.46 13.72 17.63
N ASP A 49 0.25 13.88 18.75
CA ASP A 49 1.24 12.88 19.18
C ASP A 49 0.54 11.68 19.82
N GLY A 50 0.68 10.49 19.26
CA GLY A 50 0.05 9.27 19.76
C GLY A 50 0.31 8.04 18.91
N ASP A 51 -0.33 6.94 19.31
CA ASP A 51 -0.29 5.66 18.61
C ASP A 51 -1.71 5.10 18.46
N VAL A 52 -1.94 4.22 17.48
CA VAL A 52 -3.24 3.57 17.24
C VAL A 52 -3.67 2.63 18.38
N SER A 53 -2.78 2.31 19.30
CA SER A 53 -3.07 1.53 20.51
C SER A 53 -3.72 2.35 21.64
N ASP A 54 -3.61 3.68 21.60
CA ASP A 54 -4.14 4.59 22.62
C ASP A 54 -5.60 4.96 22.34
N LYS A 55 -6.51 4.09 22.77
CA LYS A 55 -7.95 4.21 22.50
C LYS A 55 -8.57 5.49 23.08
N GLU A 56 -8.18 5.89 24.30
CA GLU A 56 -8.72 7.07 24.96
C GLU A 56 -8.33 8.35 24.24
N LYS A 57 -7.06 8.44 23.86
CA LYS A 57 -6.54 9.56 23.11
C LYS A 57 -7.18 9.66 21.71
N LEU A 58 -7.29 8.54 21.01
CA LEU A 58 -7.98 8.51 19.71
C LEU A 58 -9.40 9.08 19.83
N GLN A 59 -10.16 8.64 20.85
CA GLN A 59 -11.52 9.09 21.03
C GLN A 59 -11.62 10.59 21.38
N SER A 60 -10.69 11.11 22.20
CA SER A 60 -10.66 12.54 22.54
C SER A 60 -10.28 13.41 21.33
N GLU A 61 -9.26 12.99 20.57
CA GLU A 61 -8.71 13.77 19.47
C GLU A 61 -9.57 13.75 18.18
N MET A 62 -10.38 12.71 18.01
CA MET A 62 -11.31 12.63 16.88
C MET A 62 -12.59 13.47 17.05
N ARG A 63 -12.86 14.00 18.25
CA ARG A 63 -14.05 14.84 18.47
C ARG A 63 -14.04 16.05 17.54
N GLY A 64 -15.17 16.26 16.89
CA GLY A 64 -15.37 17.34 15.91
C GLY A 64 -14.68 17.10 14.56
N CYS A 65 -14.15 15.90 14.29
CA CYS A 65 -13.73 15.52 12.95
C CYS A 65 -14.92 14.94 12.18
N ASP A 66 -15.04 15.36 10.92
CA ASP A 66 -16.09 14.90 10.01
C ASP A 66 -15.76 13.54 9.41
N TRP A 67 -14.49 13.34 9.04
CA TRP A 67 -13.99 12.13 8.37
C TRP A 67 -12.77 11.56 9.10
N CYS A 68 -12.64 10.24 9.07
CA CYS A 68 -11.46 9.52 9.54
C CYS A 68 -10.85 8.69 8.40
N PHE A 69 -9.55 8.89 8.16
CA PHE A 69 -8.75 8.07 7.24
C PHE A 69 -7.76 7.23 8.03
N HIS A 70 -8.03 5.92 8.10
CA HIS A 70 -7.12 4.99 8.77
C HIS A 70 -6.16 4.37 7.77
N VAL A 71 -4.99 5.03 7.60
CA VAL A 71 -3.93 4.62 6.66
C VAL A 71 -2.78 3.92 7.39
N ALA A 72 -2.69 4.08 8.71
CA ALA A 72 -1.64 3.45 9.51
C ALA A 72 -1.67 1.93 9.38
N ALA A 73 -0.51 1.36 9.08
CA ALA A 73 -0.26 -0.08 9.15
C ALA A 73 1.22 -0.35 9.44
N SER A 74 1.48 -1.44 10.17
CA SER A 74 2.83 -1.99 10.30
C SER A 74 3.08 -2.94 9.14
N TYR A 75 4.09 -2.63 8.28
CA TYR A 75 4.46 -3.44 7.13
C TYR A 75 5.83 -4.07 7.32
N HIS A 76 5.86 -5.37 7.54
CA HIS A 76 7.09 -6.12 7.63
C HIS A 76 6.91 -7.51 7.00
N LEU A 77 7.83 -7.89 6.11
CA LEU A 77 7.85 -9.24 5.51
C LEU A 77 8.65 -10.23 6.35
N TRP A 78 9.47 -9.74 7.28
CA TRP A 78 10.21 -10.53 8.23
C TRP A 78 10.32 -9.78 9.57
N LEU A 79 10.05 -10.47 10.67
CA LEU A 79 10.23 -10.02 12.05
C LEU A 79 10.59 -11.23 12.91
N ARG A 80 11.34 -11.03 13.99
CA ARG A 80 11.57 -12.05 15.01
C ARG A 80 10.30 -12.36 15.80
N ASP A 81 9.52 -11.33 16.08
CA ASP A 81 8.21 -11.43 16.74
C ASP A 81 7.18 -10.64 15.93
N TYR A 82 6.13 -11.32 15.50
CA TYR A 82 5.05 -10.73 14.73
C TYR A 82 3.90 -10.17 15.58
N GLN A 83 3.87 -10.41 16.90
CA GLN A 83 2.77 -9.96 17.76
C GLN A 83 2.57 -8.44 17.76
N PRO A 84 3.62 -7.59 17.81
CA PRO A 84 3.45 -6.14 17.69
C PRO A 84 2.81 -5.70 16.37
N MET A 85 3.10 -6.41 15.26
CA MET A 85 2.48 -6.12 13.97
C MET A 85 0.98 -6.49 13.96
N TYR A 86 0.62 -7.64 14.55
CA TYR A 86 -0.79 -8.02 14.69
C TYR A 86 -1.54 -7.05 15.60
N ALA A 87 -0.98 -6.67 16.74
CA ALA A 87 -1.58 -5.68 17.64
C ALA A 87 -1.81 -4.34 16.92
N ALA A 88 -0.81 -3.82 16.20
CA ALA A 88 -0.95 -2.56 15.46
C ALA A 88 -1.97 -2.65 14.33
N ASN A 89 -1.94 -3.73 13.53
CA ASN A 89 -2.78 -3.84 12.35
C ASN A 89 -4.22 -4.26 12.68
N VAL A 90 -4.44 -5.16 13.65
CA VAL A 90 -5.78 -5.70 13.95
C VAL A 90 -6.44 -4.88 15.06
N GLU A 91 -5.83 -4.86 16.27
CA GLU A 91 -6.42 -4.14 17.40
C GLU A 91 -6.35 -2.63 17.20
N GLY A 92 -5.24 -2.11 16.66
CA GLY A 92 -5.14 -0.69 16.29
C GLY A 92 -6.22 -0.27 15.30
N THR A 93 -6.54 -1.10 14.29
CA THR A 93 -7.67 -0.84 13.38
C THR A 93 -8.99 -0.79 14.13
N ARG A 94 -9.26 -1.76 15.02
CA ARG A 94 -10.46 -1.77 15.85
C ARG A 94 -10.58 -0.48 16.67
N HIS A 95 -9.52 -0.08 17.37
CA HIS A 95 -9.50 1.12 18.20
C HIS A 95 -9.79 2.39 17.38
N VAL A 96 -9.15 2.54 16.21
CA VAL A 96 -9.35 3.72 15.36
C VAL A 96 -10.78 3.78 14.83
N LEU A 97 -11.33 2.67 14.29
CA LEU A 97 -12.66 2.67 13.70
C LEU A 97 -13.75 2.87 14.78
N GLU A 98 -13.63 2.24 15.95
CA GLU A 98 -14.55 2.45 17.08
C GLU A 98 -14.47 3.89 17.60
N ALA A 99 -13.26 4.45 17.74
CA ALA A 99 -13.08 5.83 18.18
C ALA A 99 -13.71 6.82 17.20
N ALA A 100 -13.53 6.61 15.90
CA ALA A 100 -14.14 7.44 14.85
C ALA A 100 -15.67 7.36 14.86
N GLY A 101 -16.22 6.15 15.05
CA GLY A 101 -17.67 5.96 15.21
C GLY A 101 -18.23 6.68 16.44
N ASN A 102 -17.58 6.51 17.60
CA ASN A 102 -17.96 7.16 18.85
C ASN A 102 -17.80 8.68 18.81
N ALA A 103 -16.87 9.20 18.03
CA ALA A 103 -16.68 10.64 17.81
C ALA A 103 -17.70 11.23 16.82
N GLY A 104 -18.53 10.40 16.17
CA GLY A 104 -19.55 10.84 15.24
C GLY A 104 -19.01 11.16 13.83
N CYS A 105 -17.85 10.61 13.44
CA CYS A 105 -17.36 10.77 12.07
C CYS A 105 -18.39 10.25 11.06
N SER A 106 -18.80 11.10 10.12
CA SER A 106 -19.80 10.76 9.08
C SER A 106 -19.26 9.79 8.03
N ARG A 107 -17.93 9.66 7.90
CA ARG A 107 -17.23 8.73 7.01
C ARG A 107 -15.94 8.23 7.65
N ILE A 108 -15.68 6.96 7.48
CA ILE A 108 -14.45 6.29 7.92
C ILE A 108 -13.90 5.51 6.73
N VAL A 109 -12.69 5.86 6.26
CA VAL A 109 -12.03 5.15 5.16
C VAL A 109 -10.91 4.30 5.75
N TYR A 110 -11.04 2.99 5.64
CA TYR A 110 -10.02 2.04 6.07
C TYR A 110 -9.16 1.61 4.89
N THR A 111 -7.84 1.79 5.02
CA THR A 111 -6.86 1.36 4.03
C THR A 111 -6.46 -0.09 4.26
N SER A 112 -6.97 -0.99 3.44
CA SER A 112 -6.53 -2.38 3.37
C SER A 112 -5.42 -2.54 2.30
N THR A 113 -5.44 -3.59 1.51
CA THR A 113 -4.48 -3.86 0.42
C THR A 113 -5.09 -4.85 -0.57
N VAL A 114 -4.70 -4.80 -1.83
CA VAL A 114 -5.04 -5.87 -2.78
C VAL A 114 -4.52 -7.24 -2.34
N GLY A 115 -3.54 -7.27 -1.43
CA GLY A 115 -3.09 -8.52 -0.79
C GLY A 115 -4.20 -9.29 -0.05
N CYS A 116 -5.30 -8.61 0.33
CA CYS A 116 -6.49 -9.17 0.96
C CYS A 116 -7.59 -9.55 -0.06
N ILE A 117 -7.35 -9.31 -1.34
CA ILE A 117 -8.20 -9.76 -2.45
C ILE A 117 -7.54 -11.01 -3.02
N GLY A 118 -8.30 -12.02 -3.34
CA GLY A 118 -7.78 -13.32 -3.77
C GLY A 118 -6.72 -13.25 -4.88
N LEU A 119 -5.91 -14.28 -4.99
CA LEU A 119 -4.89 -14.36 -6.04
C LEU A 119 -5.52 -14.79 -7.37
N PRO A 120 -5.09 -14.21 -8.51
CA PRO A 120 -5.50 -14.69 -9.82
C PRO A 120 -5.16 -16.19 -9.98
N GLY A 121 -6.10 -17.00 -10.43
CA GLY A 121 -5.84 -18.35 -10.91
C GLY A 121 -5.81 -19.48 -9.87
N LYS A 122 -5.92 -19.24 -8.55
CA LYS A 122 -5.96 -20.34 -7.58
C LYS A 122 -7.35 -20.95 -7.35
N ASN A 123 -8.42 -20.17 -7.55
CA ASN A 123 -9.79 -20.63 -7.31
C ASN A 123 -10.81 -20.21 -8.38
N SER A 124 -10.40 -19.52 -9.43
CA SER A 124 -11.35 -19.02 -10.43
C SER A 124 -11.80 -20.05 -11.46
N GLY A 125 -11.26 -21.27 -11.47
CA GLY A 125 -11.64 -22.32 -12.44
C GLY A 125 -11.47 -21.92 -13.92
N ILE A 126 -11.09 -20.70 -14.22
CA ILE A 126 -11.00 -20.14 -15.56
C ILE A 126 -9.53 -20.02 -15.93
N ARG A 127 -8.97 -21.13 -16.42
CA ARG A 127 -7.78 -21.10 -17.27
C ARG A 127 -8.23 -20.83 -18.68
N ASN A 128 -8.17 -19.60 -19.12
CA ASN A 128 -8.12 -19.33 -20.56
C ASN A 128 -6.71 -19.66 -21.03
N GLN A 129 -6.57 -20.75 -21.75
CA GLN A 129 -5.29 -21.27 -22.27
C GLN A 129 -4.64 -20.39 -23.33
N GLU A 130 -5.31 -19.31 -23.81
CA GLU A 130 -4.83 -18.59 -24.99
C GLU A 130 -4.46 -17.12 -24.81
N SER A 131 -4.83 -16.44 -23.71
CA SER A 131 -4.52 -15.00 -23.58
C SER A 131 -4.52 -14.48 -22.15
N GLY A 132 -3.45 -14.63 -21.43
CA GLY A 132 -3.21 -13.77 -20.27
C GLY A 132 -4.05 -14.08 -19.02
N LEU A 133 -3.48 -13.75 -17.87
CA LEU A 133 -4.13 -13.82 -16.57
C LEU A 133 -5.30 -12.83 -16.52
N ILE A 134 -6.50 -13.32 -16.19
CA ILE A 134 -7.63 -12.42 -15.92
C ILE A 134 -7.34 -11.66 -14.63
N PRO A 135 -7.33 -10.31 -14.65
CA PRO A 135 -7.15 -9.53 -13.45
C PRO A 135 -8.24 -9.79 -12.41
N THR A 136 -7.86 -9.88 -11.14
CA THR A 136 -8.79 -10.15 -10.03
C THR A 136 -9.50 -8.87 -9.60
N ASP A 137 -10.78 -8.97 -9.26
CA ASP A 137 -11.59 -7.87 -8.73
C ASP A 137 -12.04 -8.12 -7.28
N GLU A 138 -12.84 -7.20 -6.72
CA GLU A 138 -13.34 -7.23 -5.35
C GLU A 138 -14.29 -8.40 -5.06
N ALA A 139 -14.85 -9.06 -6.06
CA ALA A 139 -15.78 -10.19 -5.91
C ALA A 139 -15.03 -11.51 -5.69
N ALA A 140 -13.71 -11.54 -5.88
CA ALA A 140 -12.91 -12.77 -5.72
C ALA A 140 -13.07 -13.35 -4.31
N PRO A 141 -13.43 -14.64 -4.20
CA PRO A 141 -13.53 -15.31 -2.91
C PRO A 141 -12.14 -15.41 -2.27
N VAL A 142 -12.04 -15.02 -1.01
CA VAL A 142 -10.78 -15.03 -0.27
C VAL A 142 -10.99 -15.52 1.16
N SER A 143 -10.04 -16.29 1.67
CA SER A 143 -10.00 -16.77 3.04
C SER A 143 -8.62 -16.54 3.67
N GLU A 144 -8.53 -16.59 4.99
CA GLU A 144 -7.26 -16.48 5.70
C GLU A 144 -6.24 -17.52 5.26
N ALA A 145 -6.68 -18.73 4.95
CA ALA A 145 -5.81 -19.84 4.48
C ALA A 145 -5.06 -19.52 3.17
N GLN A 146 -5.54 -18.54 2.40
CA GLN A 146 -4.89 -18.10 1.16
C GLN A 146 -3.85 -17.00 1.41
N MET A 147 -3.76 -16.45 2.63
CA MET A 147 -2.79 -15.44 2.99
C MET A 147 -1.39 -16.07 3.11
N SER A 148 -0.45 -15.61 2.29
CA SER A 148 0.86 -16.24 2.10
C SER A 148 1.92 -15.88 3.14
N ASN A 149 1.63 -14.92 4.03
CA ASN A 149 2.56 -14.44 5.05
C ASN A 149 1.85 -13.67 6.17
N HIS A 150 2.57 -13.43 7.28
CA HIS A 150 2.04 -12.76 8.47
C HIS A 150 1.50 -11.36 8.19
N TYR A 151 2.13 -10.58 7.31
CA TYR A 151 1.60 -9.26 6.93
C TYR A 151 0.21 -9.38 6.29
N LYS A 152 0.06 -10.24 5.27
CA LYS A 152 -1.24 -10.45 4.62
C LYS A 152 -2.29 -10.98 5.60
N ILE A 153 -1.93 -11.91 6.49
CA ILE A 153 -2.82 -12.43 7.53
C ILE A 153 -3.28 -11.27 8.44
N SER A 154 -2.35 -10.43 8.92
CA SER A 154 -2.70 -9.31 9.80
C SER A 154 -3.61 -8.29 9.11
N LYS A 155 -3.37 -7.98 7.83
CA LYS A 155 -4.23 -7.07 7.06
C LYS A 155 -5.59 -7.67 6.74
N TRP A 156 -5.64 -8.97 6.44
CA TRP A 156 -6.90 -9.68 6.22
C TRP A 156 -7.77 -9.68 7.49
N ARG A 157 -7.19 -10.00 8.66
CA ARG A 157 -7.89 -9.94 9.95
C ARG A 157 -8.38 -8.52 10.26
N ALA A 158 -7.58 -7.51 10.00
CA ALA A 158 -7.96 -6.12 10.17
C ALA A 158 -9.11 -5.71 9.20
N GLU A 159 -9.11 -6.21 7.96
CA GLU A 159 -10.22 -5.98 7.03
C GLU A 159 -11.51 -6.69 7.48
N VAL A 160 -11.40 -7.88 8.09
CA VAL A 160 -12.56 -8.56 8.72
C VAL A 160 -13.14 -7.68 9.82
N VAL A 161 -12.30 -7.13 10.71
CA VAL A 161 -12.75 -6.17 11.75
C VAL A 161 -13.46 -4.97 11.14
N ALA A 162 -12.92 -4.38 10.07
CA ALA A 162 -13.54 -3.24 9.39
C ALA A 162 -14.92 -3.60 8.82
N ARG A 163 -15.06 -4.77 8.20
CA ARG A 163 -16.32 -5.28 7.65
C ARG A 163 -17.36 -5.58 8.74
N GLU A 164 -16.93 -6.18 9.85
CA GLU A 164 -17.80 -6.44 11.02
C GLU A 164 -18.35 -5.13 11.61
N LEU A 165 -17.50 -4.11 11.75
CA LEU A 165 -17.90 -2.81 12.26
C LEU A 165 -18.85 -2.07 11.29
N ALA A 166 -18.59 -2.17 9.98
CA ALA A 166 -19.51 -1.68 8.96
C ALA A 166 -20.90 -2.36 9.05
N ALA A 167 -20.91 -3.70 9.21
CA ALA A 167 -22.17 -4.45 9.38
C ALA A 167 -22.93 -4.09 10.67
N LYS A 168 -22.22 -3.56 11.68
CA LYS A 168 -22.82 -3.01 12.92
C LYS A 168 -23.25 -1.54 12.78
N GLY A 169 -23.15 -0.96 11.60
CA GLY A 169 -23.65 0.39 11.30
C GLY A 169 -22.60 1.51 11.32
N LEU A 170 -21.31 1.22 11.53
CA LEU A 170 -20.28 2.25 11.37
C LEU A 170 -20.12 2.62 9.88
N PRO A 171 -19.94 3.91 9.54
CA PRO A 171 -19.88 4.38 8.16
C PRO A 171 -18.50 4.08 7.50
N VAL A 172 -18.08 2.81 7.54
CA VAL A 172 -16.77 2.36 7.05
C VAL A 172 -16.83 2.03 5.56
N VAL A 173 -15.92 2.61 4.80
CA VAL A 173 -15.61 2.24 3.40
C VAL A 173 -14.19 1.68 3.35
N ILE A 174 -13.98 0.60 2.61
CA ILE A 174 -12.70 -0.10 2.55
C ILE A 174 -12.04 0.19 1.21
N VAL A 175 -10.79 0.60 1.23
CA VAL A 175 -9.98 0.77 0.01
C VAL A 175 -8.81 -0.21 0.00
N ASN A 176 -8.54 -0.80 -1.16
CA ASN A 176 -7.48 -1.79 -1.36
C ASN A 176 -6.48 -1.26 -2.40
N PRO A 177 -5.48 -0.44 -1.98
CA PRO A 177 -4.43 0.01 -2.89
C PRO A 177 -3.68 -1.17 -3.51
N SER A 178 -3.32 -1.05 -4.80
CA SER A 178 -2.51 -2.03 -5.51
C SER A 178 -1.01 -1.81 -5.25
N ALA A 179 -0.22 -1.46 -6.24
CA ALA A 179 1.20 -1.19 -6.10
C ALA A 179 1.49 0.30 -6.37
N PRO A 180 1.31 1.18 -5.37
CA PRO A 180 1.52 2.60 -5.55
C PRO A 180 3.01 2.91 -5.78
N ILE A 181 3.26 3.86 -6.68
CA ILE A 181 4.55 4.48 -6.97
C ILE A 181 4.34 5.98 -7.17
N GLY A 182 5.39 6.77 -6.95
CA GLY A 182 5.32 8.23 -7.11
C GLY A 182 6.13 8.98 -6.05
N PRO A 183 5.91 10.29 -5.90
CA PRO A 183 6.64 11.15 -4.98
C PRO A 183 6.32 10.87 -3.51
N ARG A 184 7.22 11.27 -2.61
CA ARG A 184 7.12 11.17 -1.14
C ARG A 184 7.23 9.75 -0.57
N ASP A 185 7.84 8.82 -1.28
CA ASP A 185 8.19 7.50 -0.74
C ASP A 185 9.49 7.57 0.09
N VAL A 186 9.43 8.32 1.20
CA VAL A 186 10.56 8.69 2.07
C VAL A 186 11.30 7.46 2.64
N LYS A 187 10.57 6.41 2.97
CA LYS A 187 11.14 5.09 3.31
C LYS A 187 10.74 4.16 2.19
N PRO A 188 11.58 4.00 1.16
CA PRO A 188 11.17 3.33 -0.05
C PRO A 188 10.39 2.06 0.24
N THR A 189 9.15 2.04 -0.25
CA THR A 189 8.32 0.83 -0.25
C THR A 189 8.99 -0.24 -1.12
N PRO A 190 8.60 -1.51 -1.08
CA PRO A 190 9.18 -2.51 -1.97
C PRO A 190 9.15 -2.12 -3.45
N THR A 191 8.11 -1.43 -3.91
CA THR A 191 8.02 -0.91 -5.28
C THR A 191 8.93 0.30 -5.51
N GLY A 192 9.01 1.21 -4.54
CA GLY A 192 9.94 2.33 -4.56
C GLY A 192 11.41 1.87 -4.49
N GLN A 193 11.72 0.84 -3.70
CA GLN A 193 13.06 0.28 -3.60
C GLN A 193 13.55 -0.31 -4.94
N VAL A 194 12.67 -0.94 -5.72
CA VAL A 194 13.00 -1.38 -7.08
C VAL A 194 13.48 -0.20 -7.94
N ILE A 195 12.81 0.96 -7.86
CA ILE A 195 13.18 2.16 -8.60
C ILE A 195 14.53 2.69 -8.10
N VAL A 196 14.72 2.79 -6.78
CA VAL A 196 15.99 3.23 -6.17
C VAL A 196 17.15 2.32 -6.55
N ASP A 197 16.97 1.00 -6.47
CA ASP A 197 18.00 0.02 -6.84
C ASP A 197 18.34 0.09 -8.34
N PHE A 198 17.33 0.31 -9.19
CA PHE A 198 17.51 0.51 -10.62
C PHE A 198 18.35 1.77 -10.90
N LEU A 199 17.97 2.91 -10.30
CA LEU A 199 18.68 4.19 -10.46
C LEU A 199 20.16 4.10 -10.00
N ASN A 200 20.41 3.34 -8.94
CA ASN A 200 21.75 3.10 -8.42
C ASN A 200 22.51 1.94 -9.14
N ARG A 201 21.94 1.37 -10.20
CA ARG A 201 22.54 0.25 -10.96
C ARG A 201 22.82 -1.00 -10.09
N GLN A 202 22.01 -1.22 -9.06
CA GLN A 202 22.15 -2.32 -8.10
C GLN A 202 21.31 -3.56 -8.45
N MET A 203 20.70 -3.56 -9.64
CA MET A 203 19.86 -4.67 -10.12
C MET A 203 20.57 -5.46 -11.23
N PRO A 204 21.35 -6.52 -10.91
CA PRO A 204 22.00 -7.34 -11.93
C PRO A 204 21.03 -8.24 -12.71
N ALA A 205 19.87 -8.51 -12.13
CA ALA A 205 18.84 -9.39 -12.68
C ALA A 205 17.46 -9.09 -12.06
N TYR A 206 16.40 -9.67 -12.60
CA TYR A 206 15.03 -9.49 -12.10
C TYR A 206 14.27 -10.82 -11.98
N LEU A 207 13.20 -10.83 -11.17
CA LEU A 207 12.26 -11.95 -11.06
C LEU A 207 11.09 -11.76 -12.04
N ASP A 208 10.61 -12.87 -12.62
CA ASP A 208 9.38 -12.88 -13.43
C ASP A 208 8.16 -12.75 -12.52
N THR A 209 7.79 -11.53 -12.24
CA THR A 209 6.62 -11.15 -11.46
C THR A 209 5.85 -10.06 -12.19
N GLY A 210 4.70 -9.67 -11.67
CA GLY A 210 3.91 -8.57 -12.19
C GLY A 210 3.04 -7.96 -11.09
N LEU A 211 2.79 -6.68 -11.23
CA LEU A 211 2.00 -5.88 -10.30
C LEU A 211 1.01 -5.01 -11.06
N ASN A 212 -0.02 -4.53 -10.38
CA ASN A 212 -0.84 -3.44 -10.89
C ASN A 212 -0.24 -2.13 -10.36
N TRP A 213 0.53 -1.46 -11.21
CA TRP A 213 1.19 -0.20 -10.89
C TRP A 213 0.19 0.96 -10.94
N VAL A 214 0.20 1.81 -9.93
CA VAL A 214 -0.72 2.94 -9.81
C VAL A 214 -0.01 4.16 -9.26
N HIS A 215 -0.37 5.35 -9.72
CA HIS A 215 0.16 6.59 -9.18
C HIS A 215 -0.33 6.79 -7.74
N VAL A 216 0.58 7.08 -6.80
CA VAL A 216 0.22 7.30 -5.38
C VAL A 216 -0.79 8.44 -5.19
N ARG A 217 -0.74 9.46 -6.05
CA ARG A 217 -1.72 10.55 -6.05
C ARG A 217 -3.12 10.07 -6.38
N ASP A 218 -3.28 9.16 -7.35
CA ASP A 218 -4.58 8.57 -7.67
C ASP A 218 -5.12 7.74 -6.51
N VAL A 219 -4.21 7.05 -5.80
CA VAL A 219 -4.56 6.33 -4.57
C VAL A 219 -5.01 7.30 -3.48
N ALA A 220 -4.32 8.42 -3.27
CA ALA A 220 -4.70 9.44 -2.30
C ALA A 220 -6.07 10.07 -2.65
N ILE A 221 -6.27 10.44 -3.91
CA ILE A 221 -7.56 10.91 -4.41
C ILE A 221 -8.65 9.86 -4.23
N GLY A 222 -8.34 8.59 -4.49
CA GLY A 222 -9.25 7.46 -4.30
C GLY A 222 -9.75 7.32 -2.86
N HIS A 223 -8.91 7.63 -1.85
CA HIS A 223 -9.35 7.69 -0.44
C HIS A 223 -10.39 8.78 -0.21
N ILE A 224 -10.16 9.98 -0.76
CA ILE A 224 -11.09 11.11 -0.63
C ILE A 224 -12.42 10.77 -1.32
N LEU A 225 -12.35 10.27 -2.55
CA LEU A 225 -13.54 9.84 -3.29
C LEU A 225 -14.30 8.70 -2.59
N ALA A 226 -13.58 7.80 -1.89
CA ALA A 226 -14.22 6.76 -1.08
C ALA A 226 -14.98 7.36 0.11
N ALA A 227 -14.49 8.44 0.73
CA ALA A 227 -15.24 9.17 1.76
C ALA A 227 -16.46 9.87 1.18
N GLU A 228 -16.35 10.50 0.00
CA GLU A 228 -17.42 11.26 -0.64
C GLU A 228 -18.53 10.36 -1.22
N LYS A 229 -18.18 9.28 -1.91
CA LYS A 229 -19.06 8.50 -2.78
C LYS A 229 -19.13 7.01 -2.44
N GLY A 230 -18.18 6.51 -1.65
CA GLY A 230 -18.08 5.08 -1.37
C GLY A 230 -19.28 4.56 -0.60
N ARG A 231 -19.73 3.35 -0.95
CA ARG A 231 -20.82 2.66 -0.24
C ARG A 231 -20.27 2.01 1.04
N VAL A 232 -20.96 2.20 2.14
CA VAL A 232 -20.60 1.63 3.45
C VAL A 232 -20.51 0.10 3.35
N GLY A 233 -19.45 -0.47 3.91
CA GLY A 233 -19.17 -1.91 3.89
C GLY A 233 -18.54 -2.43 2.60
N GLU A 234 -18.47 -1.62 1.53
CA GLU A 234 -17.92 -2.04 0.24
C GLU A 234 -16.39 -1.86 0.18
N ARG A 235 -15.79 -2.70 -0.67
CA ARG A 235 -14.36 -2.65 -1.00
C ARG A 235 -14.17 -2.01 -2.36
N TYR A 236 -13.07 -1.24 -2.51
CA TYR A 236 -12.68 -0.59 -3.77
C TYR A 236 -11.19 -0.78 -4.02
N ILE A 237 -10.84 -1.43 -5.12
CA ILE A 237 -9.45 -1.55 -5.57
C ILE A 237 -8.99 -0.19 -6.09
N LEU A 238 -8.00 0.41 -5.42
CA LEU A 238 -7.33 1.61 -5.90
C LEU A 238 -6.12 1.21 -6.75
N GLY A 239 -6.38 0.94 -8.01
CA GLY A 239 -5.42 0.49 -9.01
C GLY A 239 -5.56 1.28 -10.31
N ASN A 240 -4.78 0.90 -11.32
CA ASN A 240 -4.83 1.48 -12.65
C ASN A 240 -5.25 0.43 -13.68
N ALA A 241 -6.16 0.77 -14.58
CA ALA A 241 -6.69 -0.15 -15.59
C ALA A 241 -5.61 -0.65 -16.57
N GLU A 242 -4.62 0.20 -16.87
CA GLU A 242 -3.48 -0.09 -17.73
C GLU A 242 -2.22 -0.49 -16.94
N GLY A 243 -2.31 -0.52 -15.59
CA GLY A 243 -1.18 -0.73 -14.69
C GLY A 243 -0.74 -2.18 -14.51
N ASN A 244 -1.39 -3.15 -15.12
CA ASN A 244 -1.08 -4.58 -15.00
C ASN A 244 0.18 -4.95 -15.79
N TRP A 245 1.35 -4.53 -15.28
CA TRP A 245 2.64 -4.76 -15.94
C TRP A 245 3.47 -5.83 -15.26
N THR A 246 4.19 -6.58 -16.08
CA THR A 246 5.29 -7.41 -15.60
C THR A 246 6.44 -6.54 -15.11
N MET A 247 7.30 -7.09 -14.26
CA MET A 247 8.53 -6.41 -13.82
C MET A 247 9.40 -6.00 -15.02
N LYS A 248 9.46 -6.85 -16.06
CA LYS A 248 10.22 -6.54 -17.27
C LYS A 248 9.69 -5.28 -17.97
N GLN A 249 8.36 -5.15 -18.13
CA GLN A 249 7.76 -3.96 -18.73
C GLN A 249 8.06 -2.69 -17.93
N ALA A 250 7.94 -2.76 -16.58
CA ALA A 250 8.28 -1.64 -15.73
C ALA A 250 9.76 -1.22 -15.85
N LEU A 251 10.67 -2.20 -15.90
CA LEU A 251 12.10 -1.94 -16.09
C LEU A 251 12.42 -1.37 -17.48
N ASP A 252 11.72 -1.81 -18.54
CA ASP A 252 11.88 -1.25 -19.89
C ASP A 252 11.43 0.21 -19.97
N VAL A 253 10.37 0.56 -19.22
CA VAL A 253 9.91 1.95 -19.11
C VAL A 253 10.93 2.78 -18.31
N LEU A 254 11.47 2.25 -17.21
CA LEU A 254 12.54 2.91 -16.46
C LEU A 254 13.80 3.16 -17.32
N GLU A 255 14.18 2.21 -18.19
CA GLU A 255 15.27 2.40 -19.16
C GLU A 255 14.98 3.56 -20.10
N LYS A 256 13.77 3.65 -20.65
CA LYS A 256 13.37 4.76 -21.54
C LYS A 256 13.40 6.13 -20.83
N ILE A 257 12.93 6.19 -19.58
CA ILE A 257 12.88 7.43 -18.79
C ILE A 257 14.29 7.90 -18.39
N THR A 258 15.17 6.95 -18.01
CA THR A 258 16.43 7.30 -17.35
C THR A 258 17.65 7.16 -18.22
N GLY A 259 17.58 6.43 -19.32
CA GLY A 259 18.74 6.02 -20.14
C GLY A 259 19.63 4.94 -19.47
N ILE A 260 19.28 4.46 -18.28
CA ILE A 260 20.00 3.39 -17.59
C ILE A 260 19.56 2.04 -18.17
N PRO A 261 20.49 1.18 -18.65
CA PRO A 261 20.09 -0.10 -19.23
C PRO A 261 19.36 -1.01 -18.25
N ALA A 262 18.22 -1.56 -18.65
CA ALA A 262 17.47 -2.52 -17.86
C ALA A 262 18.22 -3.87 -17.71
N PRO A 263 18.07 -4.56 -16.57
CA PRO A 263 18.64 -5.89 -16.38
C PRO A 263 18.11 -6.87 -17.44
N LYS A 264 19.03 -7.60 -18.08
CA LYS A 264 18.71 -8.57 -19.15
C LYS A 264 18.43 -9.98 -18.62
N PHE A 265 18.96 -10.29 -17.44
CA PHE A 265 18.91 -11.65 -16.91
C PHE A 265 17.70 -11.83 -15.99
N ARG A 266 16.89 -12.86 -16.27
CA ARG A 266 15.81 -13.32 -15.42
C ARG A 266 16.32 -14.39 -14.47
N VAL A 267 16.15 -14.19 -13.17
CA VAL A 267 16.46 -15.21 -12.15
C VAL A 267 15.35 -16.25 -12.12
N PRO A 268 15.63 -17.54 -12.28
CA PRO A 268 14.64 -18.59 -12.04
C PRO A 268 14.14 -18.53 -10.60
N HIS A 269 12.82 -18.67 -10.41
CA HIS A 269 12.21 -18.50 -9.09
C HIS A 269 12.76 -19.46 -8.01
N PHE A 270 13.14 -20.69 -8.38
CA PHE A 270 13.74 -21.64 -7.43
C PHE A 270 15.11 -21.19 -6.92
N VAL A 271 15.91 -20.53 -7.77
CA VAL A 271 17.21 -19.95 -7.37
C VAL A 271 17.01 -18.82 -6.37
N ALA A 272 16.05 -17.94 -6.65
CA ALA A 272 15.69 -16.86 -5.72
C ALA A 272 15.15 -17.40 -4.38
N LEU A 273 14.34 -18.47 -4.40
CA LEU A 273 13.87 -19.14 -3.19
C LEU A 273 15.02 -19.73 -2.37
N LEU A 274 15.98 -20.39 -3.01
CA LEU A 274 17.14 -20.96 -2.32
C LEU A 274 17.97 -19.84 -1.66
N ALA A 275 18.25 -18.77 -2.40
CA ALA A 275 18.99 -17.61 -1.87
C ALA A 275 18.24 -16.96 -0.69
N ALA A 276 16.92 -16.81 -0.79
CA ALA A 276 16.10 -16.26 0.28
C ALA A 276 16.07 -17.15 1.54
N HIS A 277 16.07 -18.48 1.39
CA HIS A 277 16.16 -19.39 2.54
C HIS A 277 17.50 -19.25 3.28
N VAL A 278 18.61 -19.14 2.54
CA VAL A 278 19.94 -18.95 3.13
C VAL A 278 20.01 -17.59 3.84
N ASP A 279 19.55 -16.52 3.20
CA ASP A 279 19.56 -15.15 3.75
C ASP A 279 18.69 -15.06 5.01
N GLU A 280 17.48 -15.65 5.01
CA GLU A 280 16.59 -15.63 6.16
C GLU A 280 17.11 -16.51 7.31
N SER A 281 17.77 -17.66 7.01
CA SER A 281 18.43 -18.47 8.03
C SER A 281 19.55 -17.70 8.72
N PHE A 282 20.36 -16.97 7.95
CA PHE A 282 21.38 -16.09 8.51
C PHE A 282 20.79 -14.95 9.32
N SER A 283 19.67 -14.37 8.86
CA SER A 283 18.94 -13.30 9.56
C SER A 283 18.38 -13.76 10.90
N ASN A 284 17.85 -14.98 10.97
CA ASN A 284 17.35 -15.57 12.21
C ASN A 284 18.50 -15.75 13.25
N PHE A 285 19.70 -16.04 12.79
CA PHE A 285 20.89 -16.14 13.66
C PHE A 285 21.43 -14.76 14.05
N SER A 286 21.67 -13.88 13.07
CA SER A 286 22.30 -12.57 13.28
C SER A 286 21.37 -11.51 13.88
N GLY A 287 20.05 -11.67 13.72
CA GLY A 287 19.02 -10.70 14.09
C GLY A 287 18.88 -9.49 13.19
N LYS A 288 19.65 -9.46 12.09
CA LYS A 288 19.51 -8.40 11.07
C LYS A 288 18.45 -8.82 10.05
N PRO A 289 17.61 -7.87 9.55
CA PRO A 289 16.64 -8.18 8.52
C PRO A 289 17.30 -8.79 7.26
N PRO A 290 16.66 -9.78 6.61
CA PRO A 290 17.14 -10.33 5.36
C PRO A 290 17.07 -9.30 4.23
N LYS A 291 18.00 -9.36 3.29
CA LYS A 291 17.99 -8.52 2.09
C LYS A 291 16.84 -8.93 1.15
N ALA A 292 16.56 -10.23 1.06
CA ALA A 292 15.50 -10.79 0.26
C ALA A 292 14.58 -11.67 1.14
N PRO A 293 13.60 -11.07 1.86
CA PRO A 293 12.70 -11.85 2.70
C PRO A 293 11.98 -12.96 1.91
N LEU A 294 12.00 -14.18 2.44
CA LEU A 294 11.40 -15.35 1.82
C LEU A 294 9.92 -15.15 1.46
N ALA A 295 9.20 -14.42 2.33
CA ALA A 295 7.81 -14.05 2.09
C ALA A 295 7.65 -13.21 0.80
N GLY A 296 8.55 -12.27 0.55
CA GLY A 296 8.56 -11.44 -0.66
C GLY A 296 8.84 -12.26 -1.92
N VAL A 297 9.85 -13.14 -1.87
CA VAL A 297 10.20 -14.02 -2.99
C VAL A 297 9.06 -15.00 -3.30
N ARG A 298 8.38 -15.56 -2.29
CA ARG A 298 7.19 -16.41 -2.49
C ARG A 298 6.04 -15.66 -3.15
N MET A 299 5.84 -14.39 -2.78
CA MET A 299 4.82 -13.53 -3.42
C MET A 299 5.13 -13.25 -4.89
N ALA A 300 6.40 -13.05 -5.23
CA ALA A 300 6.86 -12.78 -6.59
C ALA A 300 6.60 -13.93 -7.60
N LYS A 301 6.23 -15.12 -7.12
CA LYS A 301 5.78 -16.22 -7.98
C LYS A 301 4.50 -15.90 -8.75
N TYR A 302 3.67 -15.00 -8.24
CA TYR A 302 2.36 -14.68 -8.79
C TYR A 302 2.37 -13.29 -9.41
N LYS A 303 1.74 -13.16 -10.57
CA LYS A 303 1.44 -11.85 -11.16
C LYS A 303 0.20 -11.30 -10.46
N MET A 304 0.38 -10.25 -9.68
CA MET A 304 -0.67 -9.59 -8.91
C MET A 304 -1.37 -8.55 -9.78
N PHE A 305 -2.19 -9.02 -10.72
CA PHE A 305 -2.96 -8.20 -11.62
C PHE A 305 -4.39 -8.02 -11.10
N PHE A 306 -4.83 -6.77 -11.06
CA PHE A 306 -6.12 -6.38 -10.49
C PHE A 306 -6.93 -5.53 -11.45
N ASN A 307 -8.25 -5.59 -11.30
CA ASN A 307 -9.22 -4.82 -12.08
C ASN A 307 -9.85 -3.73 -11.21
N PRO A 308 -9.51 -2.44 -11.40
CA PRO A 308 -10.07 -1.32 -10.64
C PRO A 308 -11.42 -0.80 -11.20
N ALA A 309 -12.05 -1.48 -12.14
CA ALA A 309 -13.22 -0.99 -12.85
C ALA A 309 -14.36 -0.52 -11.92
N LYS A 310 -14.53 -1.16 -10.75
CA LYS A 310 -15.52 -0.74 -9.76
C LYS A 310 -15.20 0.65 -9.20
N ALA A 311 -13.96 0.88 -8.76
CA ALA A 311 -13.55 2.18 -8.24
C ALA A 311 -13.61 3.28 -9.32
N ILE A 312 -13.24 2.96 -10.56
CA ILE A 312 -13.34 3.90 -11.71
C ILE A 312 -14.80 4.28 -11.93
N ARG A 313 -15.71 3.31 -12.01
CA ARG A 313 -17.12 3.55 -12.30
C ARG A 313 -17.87 4.23 -11.16
N GLU A 314 -17.66 3.79 -9.92
CA GLU A 314 -18.48 4.22 -8.78
C GLU A 314 -17.90 5.43 -8.06
N LEU A 315 -16.57 5.54 -7.98
CA LEU A 315 -15.90 6.66 -7.32
C LEU A 315 -15.42 7.73 -8.31
N GLY A 316 -15.15 7.37 -9.55
CA GLY A 316 -14.46 8.23 -10.51
C GLY A 316 -12.95 8.25 -10.26
N LEU A 317 -12.36 7.10 -9.89
CA LEU A 317 -10.93 6.99 -9.60
C LEU A 317 -10.10 7.48 -10.81
N PRO A 318 -9.22 8.48 -10.65
CA PRO A 318 -8.35 8.94 -11.72
C PRO A 318 -7.39 7.83 -12.18
N GLN A 319 -6.94 7.94 -13.42
CA GLN A 319 -6.14 6.92 -14.10
C GLN A 319 -4.90 7.58 -14.72
N THR A 320 -4.01 8.11 -13.89
CA THR A 320 -2.72 8.64 -14.35
C THR A 320 -1.91 7.52 -15.01
N PRO A 321 -1.38 7.72 -16.23
CA PRO A 321 -0.60 6.68 -16.91
C PRO A 321 0.52 6.14 -16.01
N PRO A 322 0.73 4.81 -15.95
CA PRO A 322 1.78 4.22 -15.11
C PRO A 322 3.20 4.70 -15.45
N GLU A 323 3.45 5.06 -16.72
CA GLU A 323 4.69 5.71 -17.16
C GLU A 323 4.94 7.02 -16.42
N GLN A 324 3.90 7.88 -16.30
CA GLN A 324 3.99 9.13 -15.57
C GLN A 324 4.27 8.89 -14.09
N ALA A 325 3.62 7.88 -13.50
CA ALA A 325 3.85 7.50 -12.12
C ALA A 325 5.31 7.07 -11.87
N LEU A 326 5.93 6.33 -12.81
CA LEU A 326 7.35 5.98 -12.75
C LEU A 326 8.24 7.20 -12.92
N GLN A 327 7.91 8.10 -13.84
CA GLN A 327 8.66 9.34 -14.06
C GLN A 327 8.67 10.21 -12.82
N ASP A 328 7.51 10.47 -12.23
CA ASP A 328 7.38 11.29 -11.01
C ASP A 328 8.14 10.67 -9.83
N ALA A 329 8.15 9.33 -9.72
CA ALA A 329 8.95 8.63 -8.72
C ALA A 329 10.45 8.80 -8.94
N VAL A 330 10.93 8.65 -10.19
CA VAL A 330 12.34 8.84 -10.57
C VAL A 330 12.80 10.26 -10.25
N GLU A 331 12.03 11.26 -10.66
CA GLU A 331 12.32 12.67 -10.40
C GLU A 331 12.40 12.96 -8.90
N TRP A 332 11.43 12.43 -8.14
CA TRP A 332 11.41 12.63 -6.69
C TRP A 332 12.61 11.97 -6.00
N PHE A 333 12.94 10.70 -6.33
CA PHE A 333 14.09 10.01 -5.72
C PHE A 333 15.41 10.69 -6.07
N ARG A 334 15.58 11.22 -7.28
CA ARG A 334 16.76 12.00 -7.67
C ARG A 334 16.87 13.29 -6.84
N ALA A 335 15.79 14.06 -6.80
CA ALA A 335 15.77 15.36 -6.09
C ALA A 335 16.01 15.22 -4.58
N HIS A 336 15.73 14.06 -3.97
CA HIS A 336 15.83 13.86 -2.52
C HIS A 336 17.03 13.01 -2.09
N GLY A 337 18.03 12.81 -2.95
CA GLY A 337 19.31 12.22 -2.59
C GLY A 337 19.30 10.68 -2.44
N TYR A 338 18.35 9.98 -3.05
CA TYR A 338 18.33 8.51 -3.06
C TYR A 338 19.24 7.92 -4.15
N VAL A 339 19.71 8.73 -5.07
CA VAL A 339 20.62 8.33 -6.15
C VAL A 339 22.03 8.79 -5.79
N LYS A 340 22.96 7.84 -5.69
CA LYS A 340 24.31 8.08 -5.16
C LYS A 340 25.31 8.62 -6.20
N ASN A 341 25.05 8.40 -7.50
CA ASN A 341 25.94 8.80 -8.58
C ASN A 341 25.09 9.31 -9.76
N GLU A 342 24.81 10.59 -9.80
CA GLU A 342 24.46 11.27 -11.05
C GLU A 342 25.76 11.58 -11.80
N ILE A 343 26.05 10.82 -12.85
CA ILE A 343 27.09 11.15 -13.83
C ILE A 343 26.43 11.99 -14.91
#